data_7318a0c7aefd139c04fbeef6d24e07b8
#
_entry.id   7318a0c7aefd139c04fbeef6d24e07b8
#
_cell.length_a   1.000
_cell.length_b   1.000
_cell.length_c   1.000
_cell.angle_alpha   90.00
_cell.angle_beta   90.00
_cell.angle_gamma   90.00
#
_symmetry.space_group_name_H-M   'P 1'
#
loop_
_entity.id
_entity.type
_entity.pdbx_description
1 polymer ?
#
loop_
_entity_poly.entity_id
_entity_poly.type
_entity_poly.pdbx_seq_one_letter_code
_entity_poly.pdbx_strand_id
1 'polypeptide(L)'
;MKNKEHYEKLERMYLNARFNTKIYDTTECSIEHEKAEIGLTISDKYFHALGAIHGSVYFKLLDDAAFFAVNSIVTDVFVLTTSFNINLIRPANQGKIKAVGKVKFKSRNLFVAESILYNEEGKEIAFGTGNFAKSKVHLSEEIGYL
;
A
#
# COMPACT_ATOMS: atom_id res chain seq x y z
N MET A 1 -9.21 -0.37 -17.82
CA MET A 1 -9.99 0.61 -18.60
C MET A 1 -11.32 0.88 -17.95
N LYS A 2 -12.12 -0.13 -17.95
CA LYS A 2 -13.46 -0.08 -17.38
C LYS A 2 -13.53 0.50 -15.98
N ASN A 3 -12.48 0.26 -15.15
CA ASN A 3 -12.45 0.72 -13.77
C ASN A 3 -11.42 1.82 -13.53
N LYS A 4 -10.98 2.47 -14.59
CA LYS A 4 -9.97 3.53 -14.47
C LYS A 4 -10.40 4.62 -13.49
N GLU A 5 -11.65 5.03 -13.57
CA GLU A 5 -12.18 6.06 -12.67
C GLU A 5 -12.10 5.61 -11.21
N HIS A 6 -12.44 4.35 -10.95
CA HIS A 6 -12.36 3.77 -9.61
C HIS A 6 -10.91 3.82 -9.08
N TYR A 7 -9.94 3.42 -9.92
CA TYR A 7 -8.54 3.42 -9.52
C TYR A 7 -8.05 4.83 -9.20
N GLU A 8 -8.39 5.79 -10.05
CA GLU A 8 -8.00 7.18 -9.85
C GLU A 8 -8.61 7.77 -8.58
N LYS A 9 -9.85 7.43 -8.26
CA LYS A 9 -10.49 7.87 -7.03
C LYS A 9 -9.82 7.24 -5.79
N LEU A 10 -9.45 5.98 -5.86
CA LEU A 10 -8.70 5.33 -4.77
C LEU A 10 -7.35 6.00 -4.57
N GLU A 11 -6.65 6.30 -5.67
CA GLU A 11 -5.34 6.96 -5.60
C GLU A 11 -5.47 8.32 -4.92
N ARG A 12 -6.47 9.12 -5.29
CA ARG A 12 -6.68 10.43 -4.69
C ARG A 12 -7.05 10.30 -3.20
N MET A 13 -7.92 9.35 -2.86
CA MET A 13 -8.29 9.10 -1.48
C MET A 13 -7.05 8.81 -0.64
N TYR A 14 -6.19 7.92 -1.14
CA TYR A 14 -4.98 7.52 -0.43
C TYR A 14 -3.97 8.66 -0.30
N LEU A 15 -3.68 9.33 -1.41
CA LEU A 15 -2.66 10.38 -1.43
C LEU A 15 -3.07 11.62 -0.63
N ASN A 16 -4.37 11.86 -0.47
CA ASN A 16 -4.86 12.99 0.30
C ASN A 16 -5.11 12.69 1.77
N ALA A 17 -4.95 11.44 2.19
CA ALA A 17 -5.04 11.09 3.60
C ALA A 17 -3.92 11.79 4.37
N ARG A 18 -4.22 12.24 5.59
CA ARG A 18 -3.25 13.00 6.40
C ARG A 18 -1.94 12.26 6.62
N PHE A 19 -2.01 10.96 6.76
CA PHE A 19 -0.82 10.14 6.94
C PHE A 19 0.17 10.33 5.78
N ASN A 20 -0.35 10.47 4.57
CA ASN A 20 0.47 10.65 3.38
C ASN A 20 0.79 12.10 3.06
N THR A 21 -0.05 13.06 3.47
CA THR A 21 0.25 14.47 3.24
C THR A 21 1.15 15.07 4.33
N LYS A 22 1.08 14.54 5.55
CA LYS A 22 1.79 15.11 6.70
C LYS A 22 3.06 14.35 7.09
N ILE A 23 3.06 13.03 6.92
CA ILE A 23 4.18 12.20 7.39
C ILE A 23 4.92 11.57 6.20
N TYR A 24 4.21 10.86 5.36
CA TYR A 24 4.82 10.17 4.20
C TYR A 24 4.58 11.00 2.93
N ASP A 25 5.09 12.22 2.94
CA ASP A 25 4.74 13.26 1.96
C ASP A 25 5.32 13.06 0.56
N THR A 26 6.17 12.05 0.36
CA THR A 26 6.68 11.70 -0.97
C THR A 26 6.00 10.47 -1.54
N THR A 27 4.90 10.03 -0.93
CA THR A 27 4.19 8.83 -1.37
C THR A 27 3.64 8.99 -2.78
N GLU A 28 3.85 7.94 -3.59
CA GLU A 28 3.27 7.83 -4.93
C GLU A 28 2.41 6.57 -4.97
N CYS A 29 1.38 6.58 -5.81
CA CYS A 29 0.45 5.46 -5.86
C CYS A 29 -0.05 5.26 -7.28
N SER A 30 -0.04 4.01 -7.73
CA SER A 30 -0.58 3.62 -9.02
C SER A 30 -1.37 2.33 -8.85
N ILE A 31 -2.63 2.34 -9.23
CA ILE A 31 -3.54 1.20 -9.02
C ILE A 31 -4.04 0.69 -10.37
N GLU A 32 -4.04 -0.64 -10.50
CA GLU A 32 -4.59 -1.35 -11.65
C GLU A 32 -5.45 -2.50 -11.13
N HIS A 33 -6.01 -3.26 -12.04
CA HIS A 33 -6.81 -4.42 -11.68
C HIS A 33 -5.96 -5.43 -10.89
N GLU A 34 -6.36 -5.70 -9.66
CA GLU A 34 -5.71 -6.67 -8.75
C GLU A 34 -4.24 -6.37 -8.47
N LYS A 35 -3.81 -5.12 -8.68
CA LYS A 35 -2.41 -4.73 -8.50
C LYS A 35 -2.32 -3.29 -8.03
N ALA A 36 -1.34 -3.00 -7.18
CA ALA A 36 -1.04 -1.63 -6.80
C ALA A 36 0.45 -1.46 -6.55
N GLU A 37 0.97 -0.28 -6.87
CA GLU A 37 2.36 0.09 -6.61
C GLU A 37 2.37 1.33 -5.74
N ILE A 38 3.15 1.27 -4.66
CA ILE A 38 3.29 2.39 -3.72
C ILE A 38 4.76 2.75 -3.65
N GLY A 39 5.10 4.00 -3.96
CA GLY A 39 6.47 4.49 -3.93
C GLY A 39 6.68 5.48 -2.81
N LEU A 40 7.90 5.56 -2.28
CA LEU A 40 8.27 6.50 -1.24
C LEU A 40 9.74 6.87 -1.42
N THR A 41 10.06 8.16 -1.29
CA THR A 41 11.44 8.59 -1.23
C THR A 41 11.88 8.59 0.22
N ILE A 42 12.96 7.88 0.53
CA ILE A 42 13.44 7.75 1.91
C ILE A 42 13.92 9.11 2.43
N SER A 43 13.53 9.42 3.66
CA SER A 43 13.94 10.61 4.39
C SER A 43 14.43 10.16 5.77
N ASP A 44 15.39 10.88 6.34
CA ASP A 44 15.96 10.52 7.64
C ASP A 44 14.95 10.61 8.78
N LYS A 45 13.82 11.28 8.57
CA LYS A 45 12.75 11.31 9.59
C LYS A 45 12.12 9.93 9.81
N TYR A 46 12.40 8.97 8.95
CA TYR A 46 11.90 7.60 9.09
C TYR A 46 12.89 6.66 9.78
N PHE A 47 14.05 7.18 10.19
CA PHE A 47 15.15 6.33 10.66
C PHE A 47 15.03 5.94 12.12
N HIS A 48 15.43 4.71 12.41
CA HIS A 48 15.70 4.28 13.78
C HIS A 48 17.17 4.65 14.13
N ALA A 49 17.59 4.26 15.32
CA ALA A 49 18.88 4.68 15.86
C ALA A 49 20.11 4.25 15.04
N LEU A 50 19.98 3.20 14.23
CA LEU A 50 21.08 2.71 13.39
C LEU A 50 21.20 3.42 12.04
N GLY A 51 20.34 4.41 11.78
CA GLY A 51 20.42 5.22 10.57
C GLY A 51 19.82 4.58 9.33
N ALA A 52 18.83 3.71 9.50
CA ALA A 52 18.08 3.12 8.40
C ALA A 52 16.60 3.18 8.73
N ILE A 53 15.74 2.96 7.73
CA ILE A 53 14.30 3.10 7.92
C ILE A 53 13.77 2.09 8.93
N HIS A 54 12.88 2.57 9.78
CA HIS A 54 12.22 1.76 10.80
C HIS A 54 11.34 0.70 10.14
N GLY A 55 11.20 -0.45 10.79
CA GLY A 55 10.38 -1.54 10.27
C GLY A 55 8.94 -1.16 9.97
N SER A 56 8.39 -0.17 10.67
CA SER A 56 7.03 0.30 10.41
C SER A 56 6.86 0.90 9.01
N VAL A 57 7.95 1.44 8.45
CA VAL A 57 7.92 1.99 7.08
C VAL A 57 7.73 0.85 6.06
N TYR A 58 8.45 -0.24 6.26
CA TYR A 58 8.29 -1.44 5.43
C TYR A 58 6.85 -1.94 5.49
N PHE A 59 6.33 -2.06 6.71
CA PHE A 59 4.97 -2.53 6.91
C PHE A 59 3.96 -1.65 6.20
N LYS A 60 4.07 -0.33 6.38
CA LYS A 60 3.15 0.61 5.76
C LYS A 60 3.09 0.42 4.25
N LEU A 61 4.25 0.37 3.61
CA LEU A 61 4.29 0.27 2.15
C LEU A 61 3.78 -1.08 1.64
N LEU A 62 4.15 -2.15 2.31
CA LEU A 62 3.69 -3.50 1.94
C LEU A 62 2.19 -3.65 2.14
N ASP A 63 1.69 -3.19 3.28
CA ASP A 63 0.26 -3.24 3.60
C ASP A 63 -0.54 -2.41 2.61
N ASP A 64 -0.10 -1.18 2.35
CA ASP A 64 -0.84 -0.27 1.46
C ASP A 64 -0.90 -0.83 0.04
N ALA A 65 0.20 -1.40 -0.46
CA ALA A 65 0.22 -1.98 -1.80
C ALA A 65 -0.73 -3.17 -1.91
N ALA A 66 -0.70 -4.07 -0.94
CA ALA A 66 -1.61 -5.21 -0.91
C ALA A 66 -3.06 -4.75 -0.74
N PHE A 67 -3.28 -3.79 0.14
CA PHE A 67 -4.59 -3.20 0.43
C PHE A 67 -5.25 -2.66 -0.85
N PHE A 68 -4.53 -1.85 -1.62
CA PHE A 68 -5.11 -1.25 -2.81
C PHE A 68 -5.20 -2.21 -3.99
N ALA A 69 -4.38 -3.26 -4.01
CA ALA A 69 -4.59 -4.35 -4.94
C ALA A 69 -5.96 -4.99 -4.71
N VAL A 70 -6.33 -5.21 -3.43
CA VAL A 70 -7.65 -5.75 -3.08
C VAL A 70 -8.75 -4.73 -3.36
N ASN A 71 -8.59 -3.47 -2.94
CA ASN A 71 -9.64 -2.47 -3.14
C ASN A 71 -9.87 -2.16 -4.62
N SER A 72 -8.90 -2.46 -5.48
CA SER A 72 -9.09 -2.27 -6.92
C SER A 72 -10.26 -3.09 -7.47
N ILE A 73 -10.58 -4.22 -6.83
CA ILE A 73 -11.69 -5.08 -7.23
C ILE A 73 -12.89 -5.00 -6.29
N VAL A 74 -12.82 -4.14 -5.29
CA VAL A 74 -13.95 -3.86 -4.39
C VAL A 74 -14.36 -2.42 -4.66
N THR A 75 -15.50 -2.25 -5.32
CA THR A 75 -15.88 -0.93 -5.88
C THR A 75 -16.88 -0.17 -5.02
N ASP A 76 -17.41 -0.77 -3.98
CA ASP A 76 -18.47 -0.17 -3.17
C ASP A 76 -18.06 0.22 -1.76
N VAL A 77 -17.10 -0.48 -1.16
CA VAL A 77 -16.71 -0.24 0.24
C VAL A 77 -15.20 -0.17 0.39
N PHE A 78 -14.79 0.46 1.48
CA PHE A 78 -13.40 0.50 1.92
C PHE A 78 -13.07 -0.88 2.49
N VAL A 79 -11.91 -1.45 2.14
CA VAL A 79 -11.50 -2.74 2.74
C VAL A 79 -10.72 -2.49 4.02
N LEU A 80 -10.51 -3.54 4.79
CA LEU A 80 -9.75 -3.49 6.04
C LEU A 80 -8.72 -4.60 6.03
N THR A 81 -7.52 -4.29 6.51
CA THR A 81 -6.49 -5.29 6.77
C THR A 81 -6.84 -6.01 8.07
N THR A 82 -7.03 -7.31 8.01
CA THR A 82 -7.33 -8.09 9.21
C THR A 82 -6.09 -8.75 9.80
N SER A 83 -5.11 -9.05 8.97
CA SER A 83 -3.81 -9.53 9.45
C SER A 83 -2.78 -9.32 8.36
N PHE A 84 -1.50 -9.25 8.76
CA PHE A 84 -0.42 -9.08 7.79
C PHE A 84 0.85 -9.72 8.36
N ASN A 85 1.45 -10.60 7.56
CA ASN A 85 2.70 -11.27 7.92
C ASN A 85 3.81 -10.66 7.07
N ILE A 86 4.90 -10.24 7.69
CA ILE A 86 5.93 -9.46 7.03
C ILE A 86 7.31 -10.03 7.34
N ASN A 87 8.19 -9.99 6.32
CA ASN A 87 9.60 -10.40 6.43
C ASN A 87 10.46 -9.25 5.96
N LEU A 88 11.36 -8.79 6.83
CA LEU A 88 12.30 -7.71 6.54
C LEU A 88 13.65 -8.35 6.29
N ILE A 89 14.17 -8.22 5.08
CA ILE A 89 15.38 -8.96 4.68
C ILE A 89 16.59 -8.08 4.39
N ARG A 90 16.43 -6.78 4.15
CA ARG A 90 17.54 -5.86 3.93
C ARG A 90 17.22 -4.48 4.48
N PRO A 91 18.21 -3.79 5.06
CA PRO A 91 18.03 -2.39 5.46
C PRO A 91 18.03 -1.47 4.24
N ALA A 92 17.47 -0.27 4.42
CA ALA A 92 17.53 0.76 3.40
C ALA A 92 17.63 2.13 4.08
N ASN A 93 18.43 3.04 3.52
CA ASN A 93 18.63 4.35 4.11
C ASN A 93 18.66 5.49 3.11
N GLN A 94 18.45 5.22 1.83
CA GLN A 94 18.39 6.28 0.82
C GLN A 94 17.69 5.80 -0.43
N GLY A 95 17.29 6.78 -1.24
CA GLY A 95 16.70 6.50 -2.53
C GLY A 95 15.19 6.30 -2.48
N LYS A 96 14.67 5.87 -3.60
CA LYS A 96 13.24 5.64 -3.74
C LYS A 96 12.97 4.14 -3.64
N ILE A 97 12.03 3.77 -2.77
CA ILE A 97 11.63 2.38 -2.61
C ILE A 97 10.21 2.21 -3.12
N LYS A 98 9.87 1.00 -3.56
CA LYS A 98 8.58 0.74 -4.18
C LYS A 98 8.03 -0.62 -3.77
N ALA A 99 6.81 -0.62 -3.27
CA ALA A 99 6.08 -1.85 -2.96
C ALA A 99 5.14 -2.18 -4.12
N VAL A 100 5.09 -3.45 -4.50
CA VAL A 100 4.17 -3.94 -5.52
C VAL A 100 3.29 -4.99 -4.87
N GLY A 101 1.98 -4.72 -4.85
CA GLY A 101 1.00 -5.61 -4.26
C GLY A 101 0.16 -6.28 -5.34
N LYS A 102 -0.20 -7.54 -5.11
CA LYS A 102 -1.02 -8.32 -6.05
C LYS A 102 -1.99 -9.20 -5.28
N VAL A 103 -3.22 -9.30 -5.78
CA VAL A 103 -4.22 -10.21 -5.21
C VAL A 103 -3.79 -11.64 -5.48
N LYS A 104 -3.77 -12.45 -4.43
CA LYS A 104 -3.43 -13.87 -4.48
C LYS A 104 -4.68 -14.75 -4.48
N PHE A 105 -5.67 -14.36 -3.70
CA PHE A 105 -6.92 -15.12 -3.54
C PHE A 105 -8.05 -14.12 -3.32
N LYS A 106 -9.20 -14.40 -3.91
CA LYS A 106 -10.38 -13.56 -3.71
C LYS A 106 -11.62 -14.43 -3.57
N SER A 107 -12.49 -14.02 -2.67
CA SER A 107 -13.79 -14.63 -2.48
C SER A 107 -14.77 -13.51 -2.15
N ARG A 108 -15.98 -13.86 -1.74
CA ARG A 108 -17.01 -12.87 -1.45
C ARG A 108 -16.60 -11.95 -0.29
N ASN A 109 -16.02 -12.50 0.76
CA ASN A 109 -15.73 -11.76 1.99
C ASN A 109 -14.27 -11.80 2.43
N LEU A 110 -13.45 -12.63 1.80
CA LEU A 110 -12.06 -12.79 2.17
C LEU A 110 -11.16 -12.60 0.96
N PHE A 111 -10.12 -11.79 1.15
CA PHE A 111 -9.13 -11.54 0.11
C PHE A 111 -7.75 -11.75 0.72
N VAL A 112 -6.86 -12.34 -0.05
CA VAL A 112 -5.46 -12.47 0.33
C VAL A 112 -4.64 -11.78 -0.75
N ALA A 113 -3.72 -10.92 -0.33
CA ALA A 113 -2.83 -10.25 -1.27
C ALA A 113 -1.41 -10.28 -0.72
N GLU A 114 -0.46 -10.36 -1.62
CA GLU A 114 0.96 -10.37 -1.25
C GLU A 114 1.62 -9.14 -1.85
N SER A 115 2.71 -8.69 -1.21
CA SER A 115 3.44 -7.55 -1.71
C SER A 115 4.93 -7.75 -1.49
N ILE A 116 5.71 -7.08 -2.33
CA ILE A 116 7.17 -7.11 -2.30
C ILE A 116 7.65 -5.67 -2.33
N LEU A 117 8.61 -5.35 -1.47
CA LEU A 117 9.22 -4.01 -1.43
C LEU A 117 10.61 -4.08 -2.03
N TYR A 118 10.87 -3.21 -3.00
CA TYR A 118 12.13 -3.13 -3.73
C TYR A 118 12.86 -1.84 -3.38
N ASN A 119 14.19 -1.90 -3.31
CA ASN A 119 14.99 -0.70 -3.17
C ASN A 119 15.21 -0.05 -4.53
N GLU A 120 15.95 1.06 -4.56
CA GLU A 120 16.20 1.82 -5.78
C GLU A 120 16.92 1.00 -6.84
N GLU A 121 17.68 0.01 -6.44
CA GLU A 121 18.40 -0.88 -7.35
C GLU A 121 17.57 -2.06 -7.82
N GLY A 122 16.33 -2.15 -7.39
CA GLY A 122 15.44 -3.24 -7.76
C GLY A 122 15.61 -4.52 -6.96
N LYS A 123 16.36 -4.48 -5.86
CA LYS A 123 16.51 -5.65 -4.98
C LYS A 123 15.36 -5.70 -3.99
N GLU A 124 14.89 -6.92 -3.70
CA GLU A 124 13.87 -7.11 -2.68
C GLU A 124 14.44 -6.82 -1.30
N ILE A 125 13.78 -5.96 -0.54
CA ILE A 125 14.21 -5.63 0.82
C ILE A 125 13.20 -6.10 1.86
N ALA A 126 11.99 -6.44 1.44
CA ALA A 126 10.97 -6.98 2.33
C ALA A 126 9.84 -7.58 1.50
N PHE A 127 9.05 -8.45 2.12
CA PHE A 127 7.85 -8.98 1.48
C PHE A 127 6.85 -9.42 2.54
N GLY A 128 5.61 -9.58 2.14
CA GLY A 128 4.58 -10.00 3.07
C GLY A 128 3.30 -10.43 2.40
N THR A 129 2.41 -10.97 3.21
CA THR A 129 1.09 -11.44 2.79
C THR A 129 0.07 -10.98 3.80
N GLY A 130 -1.02 -10.39 3.31
CA GLY A 130 -2.09 -9.90 4.16
C GLY A 130 -3.43 -10.52 3.86
N ASN A 131 -4.29 -10.51 4.86
CA ASN A 131 -5.68 -10.89 4.73
C ASN A 131 -6.53 -9.63 4.86
N PHE A 132 -7.54 -9.51 3.99
CA PHE A 132 -8.36 -8.31 3.90
C PHE A 132 -9.83 -8.68 3.85
N ALA A 133 -10.65 -7.84 4.44
CA ALA A 133 -12.09 -8.03 4.45
C ALA A 133 -12.78 -6.74 4.04
N LYS A 134 -14.01 -6.86 3.55
CA LYS A 134 -14.82 -5.67 3.24
C LYS A 134 -15.27 -5.04 4.55
N SER A 135 -15.16 -3.71 4.63
CA SER A 135 -15.75 -2.97 5.74
C SER A 135 -17.21 -2.66 5.43
N LYS A 136 -17.85 -1.99 6.37
CA LYS A 136 -19.21 -1.46 6.17
C LYS A 136 -19.19 0.00 5.76
N VAL A 137 -18.00 0.55 5.52
CA VAL A 137 -17.85 1.96 5.15
C VAL A 137 -17.86 2.09 3.64
N HIS A 138 -18.89 2.75 3.12
CA HIS A 138 -19.00 2.97 1.67
C HIS A 138 -17.95 3.94 1.18
N LEU A 139 -17.42 3.68 -0.01
CA LEU A 139 -16.53 4.61 -0.69
C LEU A 139 -17.35 5.86 -1.05
N SER A 140 -16.91 7.01 -0.57
CA SER A 140 -17.65 8.26 -0.75
C SER A 140 -16.71 9.46 -0.72
N GLU A 141 -17.23 10.62 -1.10
CA GLU A 141 -16.48 11.86 -1.06
C GLU A 141 -16.03 12.21 0.35
N GLU A 142 -16.79 11.78 1.36
CA GLU A 142 -16.45 12.06 2.77
C GLU A 142 -15.09 11.49 3.17
N ILE A 143 -14.68 10.41 2.56
CA ILE A 143 -13.37 9.80 2.87
C ILE A 143 -12.35 10.09 1.77
N GLY A 144 -12.66 10.99 0.84
CA GLY A 144 -11.74 11.40 -0.21
C GLY A 144 -11.83 10.61 -1.51
N TYR A 145 -12.80 9.74 -1.62
CA TYR A 145 -13.03 8.96 -2.83
C TYR A 145 -13.85 9.80 -3.80
N LEU A 146 -13.16 10.62 -4.58
CA LEU A 146 -13.81 11.58 -5.47
C LEU A 146 -12.97 11.91 -6.71
#